data_7cf0ae20231fcf0b62186ee6171a1834
#
_entry.id   7cf0ae20231fcf0b62186ee6171a1834
#
_cell.length_a   1.000
_cell.length_b   1.000
_cell.length_c   1.000
_cell.angle_alpha   90.00
_cell.angle_beta   90.00
_cell.angle_gamma   90.00
#
_symmetry.space_group_name_H-M   'P 1'
#
loop_
_entity.id
_entity.type
_entity.pdbx_description
1 polymer ?
#
loop_
_entity_poly.entity_id
_entity_poly.type
_entity_poly.pdbx_seq_one_letter_code
_entity_poly.pdbx_strand_id
1 'polypeptide(L)'
;PNCAYKWMEWSLSPKVQGDVAAWFGSVPAVPAACQGNALLGDTGCATNGFDNFDKIHFWRTPEAACPQGTCVPYSRWATDYVAVMGGR
;
A
#
# COMPACT_ATOMS: atom_id res chain seq x y z
N PRO A 1 20.77 13.50 11.98
CA PRO A 1 20.51 12.54 10.87
C PRO A 1 20.76 11.08 11.29
N ASN A 2 21.78 10.79 12.12
CA ASN A 2 22.07 9.40 12.50
C ASN A 2 20.89 8.72 13.24
N CYS A 3 20.21 9.46 14.11
CA CYS A 3 19.04 8.91 14.82
C CYS A 3 17.88 8.61 13.85
N ALA A 4 17.68 9.46 12.85
CA ALA A 4 16.66 9.23 11.84
C ALA A 4 16.93 7.97 11.01
N TYR A 5 18.18 7.77 10.57
CA TYR A 5 18.57 6.58 9.83
C TYR A 5 18.43 5.31 10.68
N LYS A 6 18.85 5.35 11.93
CA LYS A 6 18.68 4.23 12.86
C LYS A 6 17.22 3.90 13.14
N TRP A 7 16.37 4.91 13.22
CA TRP A 7 14.93 4.70 13.33
C TRP A 7 14.35 4.02 12.09
N MET A 8 14.78 4.45 10.90
CA MET A 8 14.36 3.82 9.65
C MET A 8 14.81 2.36 9.56
N GLU A 9 16.07 2.08 9.89
CA GLU A 9 16.58 0.69 9.96
C GLU A 9 15.78 -0.17 10.94
N TRP A 10 15.53 0.35 12.14
CA TRP A 10 14.71 -0.35 13.14
C TRP A 10 13.29 -0.60 12.64
N SER A 11 12.66 0.39 12.03
CA SER A 11 11.28 0.27 11.52
C SER A 11 11.15 -0.74 10.37
N LEU A 12 12.24 -0.99 9.63
CA LEU A 12 12.30 -1.98 8.55
C LEU A 12 12.74 -3.36 9.02
N SER A 13 13.07 -3.53 10.29
CA SER A 13 13.42 -4.87 10.79
C SER A 13 12.23 -5.83 10.69
N PRO A 14 12.46 -7.11 10.34
CA PRO A 14 11.37 -8.07 10.13
C PRO A 14 10.42 -8.18 11.32
N LYS A 15 10.95 -8.14 12.53
CA LYS A 15 10.14 -8.21 13.74
C LYS A 15 9.19 -7.01 13.86
N VAL A 16 9.72 -5.80 13.75
CA VAL A 16 8.92 -4.56 13.88
C VAL A 16 7.90 -4.47 12.77
N GLN A 17 8.29 -4.75 11.53
CA GLN A 17 7.39 -4.79 10.39
C GLN A 17 6.25 -5.80 10.57
N GLY A 18 6.57 -6.98 11.07
CA GLY A 18 5.57 -8.01 11.34
C GLY A 18 4.59 -7.62 12.43
N ASP A 19 5.06 -7.08 13.55
CA ASP A 19 4.22 -6.64 14.67
C ASP A 19 3.29 -5.49 14.24
N VAL A 20 3.82 -4.49 13.54
CA VAL A 20 3.04 -3.33 13.07
C VAL A 20 2.03 -3.73 12.00
N ALA A 21 2.43 -4.51 11.01
CA ALA A 21 1.55 -4.97 9.95
C ALA A 21 0.39 -5.81 10.50
N ALA A 22 0.68 -6.71 11.43
CA ALA A 22 -0.33 -7.54 12.05
C ALA A 22 -1.32 -6.72 12.90
N TRP A 23 -0.81 -5.76 13.67
CA TRP A 23 -1.65 -4.86 14.46
C TRP A 23 -2.54 -3.97 13.59
N PHE A 24 -1.99 -3.48 12.49
CA PHE A 24 -2.68 -2.58 11.57
C PHE A 24 -3.60 -3.32 10.59
N GLY A 25 -3.47 -4.64 10.47
CA GLY A 25 -4.20 -5.44 9.50
C GLY A 25 -3.73 -5.23 8.06
N SER A 26 -2.43 -5.05 7.87
CA SER A 26 -1.82 -4.79 6.58
C SER A 26 -0.72 -5.81 6.25
N VAL A 27 -0.14 -5.70 5.07
CA VAL A 27 1.00 -6.51 4.65
C VAL A 27 2.30 -5.76 4.96
N PRO A 28 3.31 -6.42 5.55
CA PRO A 28 4.59 -5.77 5.79
C PRO A 28 5.34 -5.48 4.50
N ALA A 29 6.14 -4.42 4.47
CA ALA A 29 6.99 -4.10 3.32
C ALA A 29 8.19 -5.05 3.18
N VAL A 30 8.57 -5.73 4.27
CA VAL A 30 9.71 -6.64 4.32
C VAL A 30 9.22 -8.10 4.22
N PRO A 31 9.59 -8.87 3.17
CA PRO A 31 9.13 -10.24 2.98
C PRO A 31 9.41 -11.17 4.17
N ALA A 32 10.55 -11.02 4.81
CA ALA A 32 10.92 -11.83 5.97
C ALA A 32 9.97 -11.66 7.17
N ALA A 33 9.21 -10.57 7.24
CA ALA A 33 8.22 -10.34 8.29
C ALA A 33 6.95 -11.20 8.13
N CYS A 34 6.74 -11.81 6.98
CA CYS A 34 5.63 -12.74 6.72
C CYS A 34 5.84 -14.12 7.34
N GLN A 35 7.10 -14.49 7.62
CA GLN A 35 7.44 -15.82 8.10
C GLN A 35 7.26 -15.92 9.62
N GLY A 36 6.55 -16.95 10.06
CA GLY A 36 6.39 -17.23 11.47
C GLY A 36 5.64 -16.16 12.28
N ASN A 37 4.88 -15.31 11.63
CA ASN A 37 4.10 -14.27 12.30
C ASN A 37 2.75 -14.84 12.72
N ALA A 38 2.58 -15.07 14.02
CA ALA A 38 1.38 -15.68 14.58
C ALA A 38 0.10 -14.84 14.35
N LEU A 39 0.23 -13.52 14.23
CA LEU A 39 -0.91 -12.63 14.04
C LEU A 39 -1.32 -12.52 12.57
N LEU A 40 -0.35 -12.57 11.64
CA LEU A 40 -0.64 -12.64 10.21
C LEU A 40 -1.08 -14.04 9.78
N GLY A 41 -0.68 -15.06 10.53
CA GLY A 41 -0.89 -16.46 10.15
C GLY A 41 -0.05 -16.91 8.95
N ASP A 42 -0.16 -18.18 8.61
CA ASP A 42 0.67 -18.77 7.54
C ASP A 42 0.32 -18.24 6.14
N THR A 43 -0.90 -17.74 5.95
CA THR A 43 -1.42 -17.28 4.65
C THR A 43 -1.70 -15.79 4.57
N GLY A 44 -1.49 -15.03 5.65
CA GLY A 44 -1.90 -13.64 5.74
C GLY A 44 -1.28 -12.75 4.65
N CYS A 45 0.02 -12.90 4.39
CA CYS A 45 0.70 -12.17 3.33
C CYS A 45 0.23 -12.59 1.93
N ALA A 46 0.08 -13.88 1.68
CA ALA A 46 -0.37 -14.41 0.39
C ALA A 46 -1.83 -13.99 0.09
N THR A 47 -2.71 -14.07 1.08
CA THR A 47 -4.11 -13.63 0.96
C THR A 47 -4.22 -12.16 0.58
N ASN A 48 -3.30 -11.33 1.05
CA ASN A 48 -3.23 -9.91 0.71
C ASN A 48 -2.41 -9.61 -0.56
N GLY A 49 -2.09 -10.62 -1.35
CA GLY A 49 -1.47 -10.45 -2.67
C GLY A 49 0.04 -10.33 -2.68
N PHE A 50 0.73 -10.66 -1.58
CA PHE A 50 2.19 -10.54 -1.49
C PHE A 50 2.92 -11.38 -2.54
N ASP A 51 2.38 -12.54 -2.89
CA ASP A 51 2.93 -13.46 -3.88
C ASP A 51 2.57 -13.09 -5.34
N ASN A 52 1.75 -12.06 -5.53
CA ASN A 52 1.23 -11.64 -6.83
C ASN A 52 1.42 -10.13 -7.06
N PHE A 53 2.62 -9.64 -6.81
CA PHE A 53 2.94 -8.22 -6.95
C PHE A 53 2.67 -7.67 -8.35
N ASP A 54 2.86 -8.49 -9.37
CA ASP A 54 2.56 -8.17 -10.76
C ASP A 54 1.09 -7.90 -11.05
N LYS A 55 0.21 -8.43 -10.20
CA LYS A 55 -1.25 -8.26 -10.30
C LYS A 55 -1.78 -7.14 -9.42
N ILE A 56 -0.95 -6.57 -8.55
CA ILE A 56 -1.34 -5.46 -7.68
C ILE A 56 -1.39 -4.17 -8.49
N HIS A 57 -2.55 -3.53 -8.50
CA HIS A 57 -2.71 -2.21 -9.08
C HIS A 57 -2.25 -1.15 -8.08
N PHE A 58 -1.05 -0.61 -8.29
CA PHE A 58 -0.54 0.49 -7.48
C PHE A 58 -1.20 1.80 -7.88
N TRP A 59 -1.78 2.45 -6.90
CA TRP A 59 -2.42 3.73 -7.10
C TRP A 59 -1.39 4.81 -7.47
N ARG A 60 -1.77 5.68 -8.40
CA ARG A 60 -0.97 6.84 -8.79
C ARG A 60 -1.75 8.11 -8.51
N THR A 61 -1.04 9.17 -8.17
CA THR A 61 -1.64 10.50 -8.07
C THR A 61 -2.24 10.90 -9.42
N PRO A 62 -3.50 11.38 -9.46
CA PRO A 62 -4.10 11.87 -10.68
C PRO A 62 -3.29 13.03 -11.27
N GLU A 63 -3.08 13.01 -12.57
CA GLU A 63 -2.35 14.05 -13.30
C GLU A 63 -3.30 15.16 -13.74
N ALA A 64 -2.78 16.39 -13.80
CA ALA A 64 -3.56 17.54 -14.28
C ALA A 64 -3.87 17.44 -15.78
N ALA A 65 -2.97 16.85 -16.57
CA ALA A 65 -3.12 16.64 -17.99
C ALA A 65 -2.77 15.19 -18.37
N CYS A 66 -3.54 14.62 -19.29
CA CYS A 66 -3.34 13.26 -19.79
C CYS A 66 -3.15 13.29 -21.30
N PRO A 67 -1.91 13.48 -21.77
CA PRO A 67 -1.63 13.51 -23.20
C PRO A 67 -2.08 12.20 -23.86
N GLN A 68 -2.75 12.32 -25.01
CA GLN A 68 -3.14 11.18 -25.86
C GLN A 68 -3.99 10.10 -25.16
N GLY A 69 -4.73 10.45 -24.12
CA GLY A 69 -5.62 9.50 -23.45
C GLY A 69 -4.91 8.44 -22.60
N THR A 70 -3.66 8.69 -22.19
CA THR A 70 -2.87 7.76 -21.36
C THR A 70 -3.34 7.62 -19.93
N CYS A 71 -4.14 8.57 -19.45
CA CYS A 71 -4.73 8.55 -18.11
C CYS A 71 -6.04 9.34 -18.09
N VAL A 72 -6.70 9.39 -16.95
CA VAL A 72 -7.87 10.25 -16.69
C VAL A 72 -7.40 11.47 -15.91
N PRO A 73 -7.60 12.71 -16.40
CA PRO A 73 -7.13 13.90 -15.70
C PRO A 73 -7.87 14.14 -14.40
N TYR A 74 -7.21 14.80 -13.47
CA TYR A 74 -7.77 15.10 -12.14
C TYR A 74 -9.14 15.81 -12.21
N SER A 75 -9.32 16.72 -13.15
CA SER A 75 -10.60 17.43 -13.36
C SER A 75 -11.77 16.47 -13.62
N ARG A 76 -11.51 15.41 -14.37
CA ARG A 76 -12.52 14.37 -14.66
C ARG A 76 -12.83 13.55 -13.38
N TRP A 77 -11.81 13.18 -12.63
CA TRP A 77 -11.99 12.49 -11.36
C TRP A 77 -12.86 13.29 -10.39
N ALA A 78 -12.59 14.60 -10.26
CA ALA A 78 -13.36 15.49 -9.42
C ALA A 78 -14.83 15.56 -9.86
N THR A 79 -15.08 15.65 -11.16
CA THR A 79 -16.43 15.67 -11.73
C THR A 79 -17.17 14.37 -11.46
N ASP A 80 -16.54 13.25 -11.71
CA ASP A 80 -17.14 11.93 -11.53
C ASP A 80 -17.41 11.66 -10.03
N TYR A 81 -16.48 12.06 -9.15
CA TYR A 81 -16.69 11.97 -7.71
C TYR A 81 -17.92 12.75 -7.25
N VAL A 82 -18.04 13.99 -7.67
CA VAL A 82 -19.21 14.83 -7.33
C VAL A 82 -20.50 14.23 -7.90
N ALA A 83 -20.47 13.69 -9.11
CA ALA A 83 -21.64 13.05 -9.71
C ALA A 83 -22.10 11.81 -8.93
N VAL A 84 -21.14 11.01 -8.43
CA VAL A 84 -21.44 9.81 -7.64
C VAL A 84 -21.90 10.17 -6.22
N MET A 85 -21.20 11.10 -5.58
CA MET A 85 -21.47 11.45 -4.18
C MET A 85 -22.54 12.51 -4.01
N GLY A 86 -22.65 13.43 -4.97
CA GLY A 86 -23.61 14.53 -4.95
C GLY A 86 -24.99 14.19 -5.52
N GLY A 87 -25.13 13.05 -6.14
CA GLY A 87 -26.41 12.55 -6.69
C GLY A 87 -27.32 11.88 -5.66
N ARG A 88 -27.00 12.08 -4.40
CA ARG A 88 -27.80 11.53 -3.28
C ARG A 88 -28.78 12.57 -2.76
#